data_7a9dbba401e3409b25e24ddc0ec2cbca
#
_entry.id   7a9dbba401e3409b25e24ddc0ec2cbca
#
_cell.length_a   1.000
_cell.length_b   1.000
_cell.length_c   1.000
_cell.angle_alpha   90.00
_cell.angle_beta   90.00
_cell.angle_gamma   90.00
#
_symmetry.space_group_name_H-M   'P 1'
#
loop_
_entity.id
_entity.type
_entity.pdbx_description
1 polymer ?
#
loop_
_entity_poly.entity_id
_entity_poly.type
_entity_poly.pdbx_seq_one_letter_code
_entity_poly.pdbx_strand_id
1 'polypeptide(L)'
;MSSPFSKTKGEKRAMISLKVYAKDDKRKVEKEYTAEGYELMLGTVEDFMKIIDIDKLGDSVEVAKMIAKGYGQLKPLLRDVFPEITDEELNRTKVVELAQTVIQIGLSIGDSLKELSSGNPKRA
;
A
#
# COMPACT_ATOMS: atom_id res chain seq x y z
N MET A 1 -5.26 -25.35 -11.35
CA MET A 1 -5.29 -24.72 -11.26
C MET A 1 -4.92 -23.97 -11.26
N SER A 2 -4.63 -24.03 -11.20
CA SER A 2 -4.36 -23.24 -11.02
C SER A 2 -4.24 -22.48 -11.37
N SER A 3 -3.88 -22.52 -11.44
CA SER A 3 -3.72 -21.73 -11.65
C SER A 3 -3.83 -21.01 -12.12
N PRO A 4 -4.06 -20.99 -12.18
CA PRO A 4 -4.09 -20.20 -12.71
C PRO A 4 -3.52 -19.28 -12.74
N PHE A 5 -3.21 -19.15 -12.06
CA PHE A 5 -2.70 -18.33 -11.83
C PHE A 5 -1.75 -18.08 -12.29
N SER A 6 -1.58 -18.49 -12.11
CA SER A 6 -0.38 -18.42 -12.51
C SER A 6 -0.29 -17.63 -13.64
N LYS A 7 -1.04 -17.62 -14.28
CA LYS A 7 -1.07 -16.90 -15.30
C LYS A 7 -0.66 -15.68 -15.10
N THR A 8 -0.70 -15.41 -14.22
CA THR A 8 -0.37 -14.19 -13.91
C THR A 8 1.00 -13.96 -14.07
N LYS A 9 1.70 -14.87 -14.51
CA LYS A 9 2.98 -14.68 -14.62
C LYS A 9 3.18 -13.60 -15.45
N GLY A 10 3.94 -12.89 -15.53
CA GLY A 10 4.21 -11.80 -16.32
C GLY A 10 3.50 -10.61 -15.86
N GLU A 11 2.44 -10.81 -15.18
CA GLU A 11 1.73 -9.75 -14.75
C GLU A 11 2.24 -9.41 -13.46
N LYS A 12 3.04 -8.50 -13.30
CA LYS A 12 3.54 -8.12 -12.05
C LYS A 12 2.68 -7.15 -11.36
N ARG A 13 1.46 -7.41 -11.21
CA ARG A 13 0.59 -6.51 -10.50
C ARG A 13 0.87 -6.54 -9.04
N ALA A 14 1.15 -5.42 -8.43
CA ALA A 14 1.37 -5.35 -7.02
C ALA A 14 0.04 -5.38 -6.31
N MET A 15 -0.19 -6.37 -5.47
CA MET A 15 -1.40 -6.44 -4.68
C MET A 15 -1.12 -5.82 -3.34
N ILE A 16 -1.88 -4.81 -2.98
CA ILE A 16 -1.74 -4.11 -1.72
C ILE A 16 -2.88 -4.55 -0.84
N SER A 17 -2.59 -4.97 0.36
CA SER A 17 -3.63 -5.46 1.25
C SER A 17 -3.51 -4.88 2.65
N LEU A 18 -4.61 -4.82 3.37
CA LEU A 18 -4.64 -4.32 4.73
C LEU A 18 -5.68 -5.10 5.51
N LYS A 19 -5.27 -5.66 6.64
CA LYS A 19 -6.16 -6.46 7.48
C LYS A 19 -6.75 -5.62 8.59
N VAL A 20 -8.04 -5.81 8.84
CA VAL A 20 -8.75 -5.14 9.92
C VAL A 20 -9.08 -6.21 10.94
N TYR A 21 -8.75 -5.97 12.19
CA TYR A 21 -8.96 -6.97 13.24
C TYR A 21 -10.26 -6.75 14.00
N ALA A 22 -10.78 -7.82 14.59
CA ALA A 22 -12.04 -7.75 15.28
C ALA A 22 -11.96 -6.88 16.53
N LYS A 23 -13.06 -6.25 16.88
CA LYS A 23 -13.08 -5.39 18.05
C LYS A 23 -12.82 -6.16 19.31
N ASP A 24 -13.34 -7.36 19.40
CA ASP A 24 -13.25 -8.14 20.62
C ASP A 24 -12.07 -9.11 20.63
N ASP A 25 -11.36 -9.27 19.54
CA ASP A 25 -10.23 -10.19 19.51
C ASP A 25 -9.19 -9.67 18.54
N LYS A 26 -8.12 -9.10 19.06
CA LYS A 26 -7.06 -8.53 18.26
C LYS A 26 -6.29 -9.56 17.47
N ARG A 27 -6.52 -10.82 17.70
CA ARG A 27 -5.83 -11.85 16.94
C ARG A 27 -6.67 -12.36 15.79
N LYS A 28 -7.93 -11.92 15.70
CA LYS A 28 -8.81 -12.40 14.68
C LYS A 28 -9.00 -11.37 13.60
N VAL A 29 -8.72 -11.75 12.35
CA VAL A 29 -8.92 -10.86 11.22
C VAL A 29 -10.41 -10.85 10.88
N GLU A 30 -11.01 -9.69 10.93
CA GLU A 30 -12.41 -9.55 10.63
C GLU A 30 -12.61 -9.30 9.14
N LYS A 31 -11.74 -8.57 8.51
CA LYS A 31 -11.90 -8.17 7.15
C LYS A 31 -10.54 -7.89 6.53
N GLU A 32 -10.42 -8.04 5.24
CA GLU A 32 -9.18 -7.70 4.57
C GLU A 32 -9.53 -6.93 3.31
N TYR A 33 -8.91 -5.77 3.13
CA TYR A 33 -9.11 -4.95 1.94
C TYR A 33 -7.92 -5.17 1.02
N THR A 34 -8.15 -5.20 -0.28
CA THR A 34 -7.08 -5.35 -1.25
C THR A 34 -7.25 -4.34 -2.37
N ALA A 35 -6.16 -3.98 -2.99
CA ALA A 35 -6.15 -3.05 -4.12
C ALA A 35 -4.96 -3.38 -5.00
N GLU A 36 -5.00 -2.92 -6.23
CA GLU A 36 -3.89 -3.12 -7.14
C GLU A 36 -3.12 -1.82 -7.21
N GLY A 37 -1.83 -1.91 -7.01
CA GLY A 37 -0.99 -0.71 -6.94
C GLY A 37 -1.03 0.17 -8.15
N TYR A 38 -1.16 -0.42 -9.34
CA TYR A 38 -1.15 0.39 -10.52
C TYR A 38 -2.41 1.24 -10.70
N GLU A 39 -3.35 1.09 -9.80
CA GLU A 39 -4.55 1.90 -9.87
C GLU A 39 -4.43 3.19 -9.04
N LEU A 40 -3.25 3.44 -8.48
CA LEU A 40 -3.08 4.61 -7.66
C LEU A 40 -3.16 5.89 -8.49
N MET A 41 -3.86 6.88 -7.96
CA MET A 41 -4.01 8.15 -8.62
C MET A 41 -2.79 9.02 -8.37
N LEU A 42 -2.53 9.96 -9.25
CA LEU A 42 -1.38 10.84 -9.10
C LEU A 42 -1.44 11.60 -7.76
N GLY A 43 -2.62 12.08 -7.41
CA GLY A 43 -2.75 12.80 -6.14
C GLY A 43 -2.39 11.93 -4.95
N THR A 44 -2.78 10.65 -5.01
CA THR A 44 -2.46 9.72 -3.95
C THR A 44 -0.96 9.51 -3.87
N VAL A 45 -0.30 9.40 -5.02
CA VAL A 45 1.14 9.20 -5.07
C VAL A 45 1.84 10.43 -4.48
N GLU A 46 1.39 11.62 -4.84
CA GLU A 46 1.98 12.82 -4.31
C GLU A 46 1.81 12.92 -2.80
N ASP A 47 0.64 12.61 -2.30
CA ASP A 47 0.38 12.66 -0.87
C ASP A 47 1.24 11.63 -0.14
N PHE A 48 1.40 10.46 -0.74
CA PHE A 48 2.21 9.41 -0.14
C PHE A 48 3.65 9.90 0.00
N MET A 49 4.19 10.50 -1.06
CA MET A 49 5.58 10.93 -1.04
C MET A 49 5.86 12.09 -0.08
N LYS A 50 4.82 12.80 0.32
CA LYS A 50 4.99 13.86 1.29
C LYS A 50 5.14 13.30 2.70
N ILE A 51 4.60 12.12 2.93
CA ILE A 51 4.61 11.51 4.25
C ILE A 51 5.69 10.47 4.40
N ILE A 52 5.87 9.66 3.36
CA ILE A 52 6.76 8.51 3.42
C ILE A 52 7.94 8.71 2.47
N ASP A 53 9.13 8.48 2.99
CA ASP A 53 10.33 8.59 2.19
C ASP A 53 10.54 7.25 1.50
N ILE A 54 10.36 7.19 0.20
CA ILE A 54 10.47 5.95 -0.56
C ILE A 54 11.85 5.33 -0.42
N ASP A 55 12.89 6.13 -0.24
CA ASP A 55 14.22 5.62 -0.08
C ASP A 55 14.42 4.87 1.23
N LYS A 56 13.51 5.02 2.17
CA LYS A 56 13.62 4.35 3.44
C LYS A 56 12.66 3.19 3.62
N LEU A 57 12.06 2.73 2.52
CA LEU A 57 11.09 1.64 2.61
C LEU A 57 11.71 0.31 3.03
N GLY A 58 13.02 0.19 2.91
CA GLY A 58 13.68 -1.03 3.35
C GLY A 58 13.82 -1.15 4.85
N ASP A 59 13.53 -0.07 5.58
CA ASP A 59 13.66 -0.07 7.02
C ASP A 59 12.27 0.04 7.64
N SER A 60 11.72 -1.08 8.05
CA SER A 60 10.34 -1.11 8.56
C SER A 60 10.17 -0.31 9.83
N VAL A 61 11.23 -0.14 10.61
CA VAL A 61 11.13 0.67 11.83
C VAL A 61 10.96 2.14 11.45
N GLU A 62 11.70 2.59 10.43
CA GLU A 62 11.57 3.98 10.00
C GLU A 62 10.21 4.20 9.39
N VAL A 63 9.68 3.22 8.64
CA VAL A 63 8.36 3.35 8.06
C VAL A 63 7.32 3.45 9.17
N ALA A 64 7.45 2.63 10.20
CA ALA A 64 6.51 2.68 11.32
C ALA A 64 6.55 4.04 12.01
N LYS A 65 7.74 4.64 12.13
CA LYS A 65 7.85 5.94 12.76
C LYS A 65 7.18 7.01 11.90
N MET A 66 7.34 6.93 10.58
CA MET A 66 6.72 7.90 9.69
C MET A 66 5.20 7.78 9.76
N ILE A 67 4.69 6.55 9.85
CA ILE A 67 3.27 6.33 9.97
C ILE A 67 2.75 6.93 11.27
N ALA A 68 3.45 6.69 12.36
CA ALA A 68 3.01 7.20 13.64
C ALA A 68 2.95 8.73 13.65
N LYS A 69 3.91 9.37 12.99
CA LYS A 69 3.92 10.81 12.95
C LYS A 69 2.91 11.39 11.98
N GLY A 70 2.66 10.71 10.88
CA GLY A 70 1.78 11.23 9.84
C GLY A 70 0.45 10.55 9.70
N TYR A 71 0.01 9.83 10.73
CA TYR A 71 -1.19 9.02 10.61
C TYR A 71 -2.42 9.81 10.17
N GLY A 72 -2.58 10.99 10.70
CA GLY A 72 -3.71 11.81 10.31
C GLY A 72 -3.72 12.15 8.82
N GLN A 73 -2.53 12.27 8.22
CA GLN A 73 -2.44 12.56 6.81
C GLN A 73 -2.49 11.29 5.98
N LEU A 74 -2.21 10.15 6.60
CA LEU A 74 -2.29 8.89 5.89
C LEU A 74 -3.72 8.41 5.73
N LYS A 75 -4.62 8.78 6.62
CA LYS A 75 -6.00 8.32 6.54
C LYS A 75 -6.65 8.58 5.19
N PRO A 76 -6.60 9.81 4.67
CA PRO A 76 -7.20 10.06 3.36
C PRO A 76 -6.53 9.25 2.26
N LEU A 77 -5.21 9.04 2.38
CA LEU A 77 -4.50 8.28 1.40
C LEU A 77 -4.94 6.84 1.43
N LEU A 78 -5.09 6.27 2.62
CA LEU A 78 -5.55 4.90 2.74
C LEU A 78 -6.98 4.73 2.22
N ARG A 79 -7.81 5.76 2.35
CA ARG A 79 -9.13 5.68 1.80
C ARG A 79 -9.13 5.80 0.29
N ASP A 80 -8.14 6.45 -0.31
CA ASP A 80 -8.01 6.48 -1.74
C ASP A 80 -7.62 5.08 -2.26
N VAL A 81 -6.78 4.38 -1.52
CA VAL A 81 -6.34 3.04 -1.92
C VAL A 81 -7.43 2.02 -1.63
N PHE A 82 -8.10 2.17 -0.51
CA PHE A 82 -9.18 1.25 -0.10
C PHE A 82 -10.45 2.08 0.14
N PRO A 83 -11.19 2.41 -0.90
CA PRO A 83 -12.29 3.35 -0.78
C PRO A 83 -13.37 2.99 0.22
N GLU A 84 -13.52 1.72 0.51
CA GLU A 84 -14.56 1.31 1.44
C GLU A 84 -14.14 1.22 2.89
N ILE A 85 -12.87 1.47 3.18
CA ILE A 85 -12.42 1.38 4.56
C ILE A 85 -12.89 2.59 5.35
N THR A 86 -13.25 2.38 6.61
CA THR A 86 -13.73 3.47 7.44
C THR A 86 -12.68 3.87 8.46
N ASP A 87 -12.83 5.02 9.08
CA ASP A 87 -11.90 5.47 10.10
C ASP A 87 -11.87 4.48 11.26
N GLU A 88 -13.02 3.94 11.60
CA GLU A 88 -13.09 2.99 12.70
C GLU A 88 -12.32 1.73 12.36
N GLU A 89 -12.39 1.30 11.12
CA GLU A 89 -11.65 0.12 10.69
C GLU A 89 -10.15 0.41 10.67
N LEU A 90 -9.76 1.61 10.28
CA LEU A 90 -8.35 1.97 10.28
C LEU A 90 -7.78 1.91 11.69
N ASN A 91 -8.60 2.25 12.69
CA ASN A 91 -8.15 2.19 14.06
C ASN A 91 -7.97 0.76 14.55
N ARG A 92 -8.49 -0.21 13.83
CA ARG A 92 -8.36 -1.62 14.20
C ARG A 92 -7.34 -2.36 13.34
N THR A 93 -6.42 -1.64 12.71
CA THR A 93 -5.34 -2.26 11.97
C THR A 93 -4.09 -2.26 12.86
N LYS A 94 -3.22 -3.22 12.69
CA LYS A 94 -2.02 -3.29 13.48
C LYS A 94 -0.92 -2.48 12.84
N VAL A 95 -0.11 -1.80 13.66
CA VAL A 95 0.95 -0.95 13.16
C VAL A 95 1.90 -1.71 12.25
N VAL A 96 2.26 -2.93 12.62
CA VAL A 96 3.18 -3.71 11.82
C VAL A 96 2.60 -4.00 10.44
N GLU A 97 1.30 -4.34 10.41
CA GLU A 97 0.68 -4.64 9.13
C GLU A 97 0.43 -3.40 8.32
N LEU A 98 0.12 -2.30 8.99
CA LEU A 98 -0.04 -1.05 8.30
C LEU A 98 1.31 -0.63 7.70
N ALA A 99 2.40 -0.85 8.42
CA ALA A 99 3.72 -0.54 7.89
C ALA A 99 4.00 -1.37 6.63
N GLN A 100 3.62 -2.65 6.65
CA GLN A 100 3.82 -3.48 5.48
C GLN A 100 2.96 -3.04 4.31
N THR A 101 1.74 -2.61 4.59
CA THR A 101 0.87 -2.08 3.55
C THR A 101 1.47 -0.84 2.93
N VAL A 102 2.01 0.05 3.76
CA VAL A 102 2.62 1.27 3.29
C VAL A 102 3.85 0.94 2.44
N ILE A 103 4.62 -0.07 2.83
CA ILE A 103 5.77 -0.51 2.06
C ILE A 103 5.29 -1.03 0.69
N GLN A 104 4.21 -1.78 0.65
CA GLN A 104 3.69 -2.29 -0.60
C GLN A 104 3.25 -1.15 -1.51
N ILE A 105 2.63 -0.13 -0.95
CA ILE A 105 2.22 1.04 -1.73
C ILE A 105 3.46 1.70 -2.29
N GLY A 106 4.47 1.90 -1.46
CA GLY A 106 5.70 2.56 -1.89
C GLY A 106 6.43 1.78 -2.97
N LEU A 107 6.47 0.45 -2.85
CA LEU A 107 7.12 -0.36 -3.86
C LEU A 107 6.35 -0.31 -5.17
N SER A 108 5.03 -0.25 -5.10
CA SER A 108 4.21 -0.13 -6.28
C SER A 108 4.49 1.18 -7.00
N ILE A 109 4.62 2.26 -6.24
CA ILE A 109 4.93 3.56 -6.80
C ILE A 109 6.32 3.51 -7.43
N GLY A 110 7.28 2.91 -6.75
CA GLY A 110 8.64 2.81 -7.26
C GLY A 110 8.69 2.04 -8.58
N ASP A 111 7.95 0.95 -8.66
CA ASP A 111 7.91 0.15 -9.87
C ASP A 111 7.30 0.93 -11.02
N SER A 112 6.25 1.70 -10.76
CA SER A 112 5.64 2.51 -11.78
C SER A 112 6.59 3.57 -12.31
N LEU A 113 7.35 4.18 -11.41
CA LEU A 113 8.30 5.19 -11.80
C LEU A 113 9.43 4.58 -12.61
N LYS A 114 9.83 3.37 -12.26
CA LYS A 114 10.87 2.72 -12.98
C LYS A 114 10.41 2.37 -14.37
N GLU A 115 9.19 1.92 -14.54
CA GLU A 115 8.67 1.60 -15.81
C GLU A 115 8.63 2.79 -16.72
N LEU A 116 8.26 3.94 -16.23
CA LEU A 116 8.23 5.13 -17.00
C LEU A 116 9.63 5.47 -17.47
N SER A 117 10.59 5.34 -16.59
CA SER A 117 11.94 5.66 -16.87
C SER A 117 12.56 4.73 -17.88
N SER A 118 12.36 3.46 -17.74
CA SER A 118 12.99 2.52 -18.62
C SER A 118 12.27 2.35 -19.93
N GLY A 119 10.99 2.53 -19.94
CA GLY A 119 10.26 2.32 -21.13
C GLY A 119 10.38 3.42 -22.12
N ASN A 120 10.49 4.63 -21.65
CA ASN A 120 10.56 5.68 -22.47
C ASN A 120 11.50 5.66 -23.56
N PRO A 121 12.69 5.46 -23.32
CA PRO A 121 13.67 5.54 -24.33
C PRO A 121 13.36 4.64 -25.45
N LYS A 122 12.84 3.53 -25.11
CA LYS A 122 12.61 2.68 -26.10
C LYS A 122 11.55 3.08 -26.93
N ARG A 123 10.61 3.61 -26.46
CA ARG A 123 9.59 3.89 -27.23
C ARG A 123 9.87 4.98 -28.00
N ALA A 124 10.77 5.62 -27.76
CA ALA A 124 11.07 6.78 -28.49
C ALA A 124 11.45 6.41 -29.85
#